data_19646276779988841ea21bf2030480d2
#
_entry.id   19646276779988841ea21bf2030480d2
#
_cell.length_a   1.000
_cell.length_b   1.000
_cell.length_c   1.000
_cell.angle_alpha   90.00
_cell.angle_beta   90.00
_cell.angle_gamma   90.00
#
_symmetry.space_group_name_H-M   'P 1'
#
loop_
_entity.id
_entity.type
_entity.pdbx_description
1 polymer ?
#
loop_
_entity_poly.entity_id
_entity_poly.type
_entity_poly.pdbx_seq_one_letter_code
_entity_poly.pdbx_strand_id
1 'polypeptide(L)'
;MPQQIVIAEQLRIAAVLTDDRVDELVVAQGRYQIGDVYLGTVENVLPGIDAAFVNIGEGEKNGFIHVTDLGPLRLRKGAAGITELLEPKQKVLVQVMKEPTGTKGPRLTGNLTLPGRFLVLQPHGQGVNISRRINGESERNRLRALGVLIKPPGAGLLIRTEAESVSEELLIDDLEALLRQWEAIQTAAEAASPPVLLNRDEDFIHRILRDHYSPDLVRVVVDTADAVGRVNAFLGVDQANLQVEAHQEPTEILEHFKVNAAIRDALKPRVELPSGGYVIIEPTEALTVIDVNSGSFTRSANARETVLWTNCEAAIEIARQLKLRNIGGVVIIDFIDMESRRDQLQLLEHFTEAVRHDSARPQIAQLTELGLVELTRKRQGQNIYELFGRACPSCGGLGHVAVLPGKDTLQPLANLGGLVRSAASARAEVLSPSASEAAGGRRRRGGRGGRGAGEAPDLPSFDVAAAAPGVSVDAAMAPAGEVPSRRPEPELVAVPMDADQELVYGWLGLNPALLLEPVPSADNLMVRVVRPGEDAEAILEEARQQLAVTGPRRRRRGRGGSGDAVLASPTRPGAAEAPMAVQPPLPVTVE
;
A
#
# COMPACT_ATOMS: atom_id res chain seq x y z
N MET A 1 -0.85 -17.37 -25.30
CA MET A 1 -0.44 -18.58 -24.52
C MET A 1 -1.68 -19.12 -23.84
N PRO A 2 -1.96 -20.43 -23.88
CA PRO A 2 -3.16 -20.99 -23.28
C PRO A 2 -3.18 -20.76 -21.78
N GLN A 3 -4.23 -20.14 -21.30
CA GLN A 3 -4.45 -19.91 -19.87
C GLN A 3 -5.44 -20.91 -19.30
N GLN A 4 -5.26 -21.27 -18.05
CA GLN A 4 -6.23 -22.05 -17.30
C GLN A 4 -6.45 -21.42 -15.91
N ILE A 5 -7.66 -21.57 -15.39
CA ILE A 5 -8.02 -21.12 -14.05
C ILE A 5 -8.39 -22.36 -13.23
N VAL A 6 -7.77 -22.49 -12.07
CA VAL A 6 -8.04 -23.53 -11.08
C VAL A 6 -8.69 -22.88 -9.87
N ILE A 7 -9.87 -23.36 -9.47
CA ILE A 7 -10.68 -22.76 -8.40
C ILE A 7 -10.95 -23.82 -7.32
N ALA A 8 -10.38 -23.63 -6.14
CA ALA A 8 -10.72 -24.36 -4.91
C ALA A 8 -11.70 -23.50 -4.10
N GLU A 9 -12.98 -23.61 -4.40
CA GLU A 9 -14.02 -22.73 -3.85
C GLU A 9 -14.13 -22.86 -2.33
N GLN A 10 -14.07 -24.08 -1.80
CA GLN A 10 -14.14 -24.34 -0.36
C GLN A 10 -13.01 -23.66 0.42
N LEU A 11 -11.82 -23.57 -0.19
CA LEU A 11 -10.67 -22.87 0.37
C LEU A 11 -10.66 -21.38 0.04
N ARG A 12 -11.54 -20.93 -0.87
CA ARG A 12 -11.55 -19.57 -1.43
C ARG A 12 -10.18 -19.16 -1.99
N ILE A 13 -9.56 -20.10 -2.72
CA ILE A 13 -8.27 -19.91 -3.42
C ILE A 13 -8.48 -20.23 -4.89
N ALA A 14 -8.03 -19.35 -5.75
CA ALA A 14 -7.94 -19.60 -7.18
C ALA A 14 -6.54 -19.29 -7.69
N ALA A 15 -6.13 -20.01 -8.72
CA ALA A 15 -4.85 -19.82 -9.40
C ALA A 15 -5.08 -19.62 -10.90
N VAL A 16 -4.42 -18.64 -11.48
CA VAL A 16 -4.31 -18.44 -12.92
C VAL A 16 -2.97 -19.02 -13.35
N LEU A 17 -3.03 -19.96 -14.30
CA LEU A 17 -1.84 -20.62 -14.83
C LEU A 17 -1.69 -20.31 -16.32
N THR A 18 -0.44 -20.15 -16.75
CA THR A 18 -0.05 -20.07 -18.17
C THR A 18 1.00 -21.14 -18.41
N ASP A 19 0.79 -21.99 -19.43
CA ASP A 19 1.70 -23.11 -19.75
C ASP A 19 2.05 -23.97 -18.52
N ASP A 20 1.03 -24.34 -17.71
CA ASP A 20 1.13 -25.13 -16.46
C ASP A 20 1.95 -24.47 -15.32
N ARG A 21 2.30 -23.20 -15.44
CA ARG A 21 2.95 -22.42 -14.38
C ARG A 21 1.96 -21.46 -13.74
N VAL A 22 1.97 -21.38 -12.41
CA VAL A 22 1.12 -20.45 -11.66
C VAL A 22 1.65 -19.02 -11.80
N ASP A 23 0.85 -18.14 -12.38
CA ASP A 23 1.19 -16.72 -12.58
C ASP A 23 0.54 -15.80 -11.55
N GLU A 24 -0.63 -16.16 -11.07
CA GLU A 24 -1.38 -15.32 -10.14
C GLU A 24 -2.18 -16.18 -9.17
N LEU A 25 -2.23 -15.73 -7.91
CA LEU A 25 -3.03 -16.33 -6.85
C LEU A 25 -4.07 -15.32 -6.38
N VAL A 26 -5.32 -15.77 -6.30
CA VAL A 26 -6.41 -15.01 -5.71
C VAL A 26 -6.89 -15.72 -4.46
N VAL A 27 -6.75 -15.07 -3.30
CA VAL A 27 -7.11 -15.62 -2.00
C VAL A 27 -8.13 -14.70 -1.34
N ALA A 28 -9.29 -15.25 -0.99
CA ALA A 28 -10.41 -14.50 -0.41
C ALA A 28 -10.80 -15.06 0.97
N GLN A 29 -9.82 -15.16 1.88
CA GLN A 29 -10.00 -15.76 3.21
C GLN A 29 -10.18 -14.73 4.34
N GLY A 30 -9.98 -13.45 4.08
CA GLY A 30 -10.07 -12.38 5.09
C GLY A 30 -11.51 -12.08 5.56
N ARG A 31 -11.65 -11.59 6.79
CA ARG A 31 -12.95 -11.10 7.32
C ARG A 31 -13.46 -9.90 6.53
N TYR A 32 -12.58 -9.00 6.13
CA TYR A 32 -12.88 -7.80 5.37
C TYR A 32 -12.27 -7.95 3.98
N GLN A 33 -13.10 -8.11 2.98
CA GLN A 33 -12.67 -8.27 1.59
C GLN A 33 -12.83 -6.95 0.83
N ILE A 34 -11.98 -6.73 -0.16
CA ILE A 34 -12.12 -5.58 -1.06
C ILE A 34 -13.48 -5.68 -1.76
N GLY A 35 -14.26 -4.59 -1.73
CA GLY A 35 -15.60 -4.54 -2.31
C GLY A 35 -16.74 -4.74 -1.31
N ASP A 36 -16.48 -5.31 -0.12
CA ASP A 36 -17.50 -5.44 0.93
C ASP A 36 -18.10 -4.08 1.27
N VAL A 37 -19.42 -4.00 1.37
CA VAL A 37 -20.17 -2.79 1.74
C VAL A 37 -20.73 -2.94 3.15
N TYR A 38 -20.39 -2.00 4.02
CA TYR A 38 -20.80 -1.97 5.41
C TYR A 38 -21.63 -0.72 5.73
N LEU A 39 -22.59 -0.88 6.60
CA LEU A 39 -23.10 0.23 7.40
C LEU A 39 -22.29 0.31 8.68
N GLY A 40 -21.44 1.32 8.79
CA GLY A 40 -20.54 1.51 9.92
C GLY A 40 -20.96 2.67 10.82
N THR A 41 -20.31 2.78 11.98
CA THR A 41 -20.44 3.89 12.92
C THR A 41 -19.12 4.63 13.04
N VAL A 42 -19.13 5.95 12.91
CA VAL A 42 -17.94 6.78 13.14
C VAL A 42 -17.57 6.72 14.62
N GLU A 43 -16.39 6.19 14.91
CA GLU A 43 -15.86 6.10 16.28
C GLU A 43 -15.12 7.37 16.67
N ASN A 44 -14.19 7.80 15.82
CA ASN A 44 -13.33 8.94 16.11
C ASN A 44 -13.02 9.73 14.83
N VAL A 45 -13.01 11.05 14.94
CA VAL A 45 -12.64 11.98 13.87
C VAL A 45 -11.30 12.62 14.24
N LEU A 46 -10.35 12.60 13.31
CA LEU A 46 -8.98 13.05 13.45
C LEU A 46 -8.71 14.27 12.56
N PRO A 47 -8.93 15.49 13.04
CA PRO A 47 -8.78 16.71 12.24
C PRO A 47 -7.33 16.92 11.75
N GLY A 48 -6.33 16.49 12.53
CA GLY A 48 -4.92 16.69 12.22
C GLY A 48 -4.42 15.96 10.97
N ILE A 49 -5.16 14.95 10.51
CA ILE A 49 -4.85 14.16 9.31
C ILE A 49 -6.04 14.04 8.36
N ASP A 50 -7.10 14.87 8.53
CA ASP A 50 -8.32 14.87 7.73
C ASP A 50 -8.93 13.48 7.51
N ALA A 51 -9.00 12.67 8.58
CA ALA A 51 -9.46 11.29 8.52
C ALA A 51 -10.40 10.93 9.70
N ALA A 52 -11.08 9.79 9.57
CA ALA A 52 -11.88 9.23 10.65
C ALA A 52 -11.68 7.72 10.76
N PHE A 53 -11.90 7.19 11.97
CA PHE A 53 -12.05 5.78 12.22
C PHE A 53 -13.52 5.39 12.27
N VAL A 54 -13.87 4.34 11.53
CA VAL A 54 -15.24 3.83 11.42
C VAL A 54 -15.26 2.39 11.90
N ASN A 55 -16.14 2.10 12.84
CA ASN A 55 -16.43 0.75 13.27
C ASN A 55 -17.34 0.08 12.23
N ILE A 56 -16.88 -1.02 11.65
CA ILE A 56 -17.60 -1.79 10.63
C ILE A 56 -17.90 -3.23 11.07
N GLY A 57 -17.74 -3.56 12.35
CA GLY A 57 -18.12 -4.87 12.91
C GLY A 57 -17.13 -5.43 13.92
N GLU A 58 -17.25 -6.72 14.21
CA GLU A 58 -16.56 -7.47 15.27
C GLU A 58 -15.03 -7.64 15.06
N GLY A 59 -14.35 -6.70 14.43
CA GLY A 59 -12.91 -6.71 14.31
C GLY A 59 -12.26 -5.87 15.39
N GLU A 60 -11.09 -6.28 15.88
CA GLU A 60 -10.29 -5.50 16.83
C GLU A 60 -9.84 -4.15 16.25
N LYS A 61 -10.02 -3.91 14.95
CA LYS A 61 -9.49 -2.74 14.24
C LYS A 61 -10.56 -2.01 13.47
N ASN A 62 -10.75 -0.74 13.81
CA ASN A 62 -11.62 0.15 13.07
C ASN A 62 -11.09 0.40 11.66
N GLY A 63 -11.99 0.58 10.71
CA GLY A 63 -11.65 1.00 9.35
C GLY A 63 -11.23 2.46 9.31
N PHE A 64 -10.29 2.79 8.42
CA PHE A 64 -9.78 4.15 8.21
C PHE A 64 -10.39 4.76 6.95
N ILE A 65 -10.97 5.96 7.06
CA ILE A 65 -11.48 6.74 5.92
C ILE A 65 -10.86 8.15 5.93
N HIS A 66 -10.35 8.57 4.78
CA HIS A 66 -9.81 9.92 4.59
C HIS A 66 -10.86 10.84 3.99
N VAL A 67 -10.78 12.15 4.23
CA VAL A 67 -11.73 13.15 3.72
C VAL A 67 -11.95 13.09 2.21
N THR A 68 -10.91 12.74 1.43
CA THR A 68 -11.01 12.57 -0.02
C THR A 68 -11.89 11.39 -0.45
N ASP A 69 -12.05 10.41 0.42
CA ASP A 69 -12.74 9.15 0.15
C ASP A 69 -14.18 9.14 0.69
N LEU A 70 -14.67 10.25 1.26
CA LEU A 70 -16.02 10.35 1.84
C LEU A 70 -17.18 10.32 0.83
N GLY A 71 -16.87 10.43 -0.46
CA GLY A 71 -17.89 10.34 -1.51
C GLY A 71 -19.01 11.38 -1.41
N PRO A 72 -20.27 10.92 -1.34
CA PRO A 72 -21.44 11.82 -1.39
C PRO A 72 -21.49 12.85 -0.27
N LEU A 73 -20.94 12.54 0.90
CA LEU A 73 -20.92 13.47 2.04
C LEU A 73 -20.08 14.71 1.72
N ARG A 74 -18.93 14.51 1.08
CA ARG A 74 -18.07 15.61 0.65
C ARG A 74 -18.70 16.47 -0.44
N LEU A 75 -19.36 15.83 -1.41
CA LEU A 75 -20.02 16.51 -2.51
C LEU A 75 -21.16 17.42 -2.04
N ARG A 76 -21.91 17.00 -1.01
CA ARG A 76 -23.05 17.77 -0.47
C ARG A 76 -22.65 19.03 0.30
N LYS A 77 -21.49 18.98 0.99
CA LYS A 77 -21.02 20.06 1.88
C LYS A 77 -19.86 20.89 1.32
N GLY A 78 -19.41 20.61 0.09
CA GLY A 78 -18.29 21.32 -0.54
C GLY A 78 -16.93 20.91 0.02
N ALA A 79 -15.98 21.83 0.03
CA ALA A 79 -14.59 21.59 0.46
C ALA A 79 -14.38 21.74 1.99
N ALA A 80 -15.33 21.32 2.79
CA ALA A 80 -15.26 21.39 4.25
C ALA A 80 -14.21 20.41 4.80
N GLY A 81 -13.65 20.71 5.96
CA GLY A 81 -12.79 19.80 6.71
C GLY A 81 -13.55 18.59 7.25
N ILE A 82 -12.85 17.54 7.66
CA ILE A 82 -13.47 16.28 8.11
C ILE A 82 -14.45 16.48 9.26
N THR A 83 -14.19 17.42 10.17
CA THR A 83 -15.05 17.76 11.32
C THR A 83 -16.38 18.39 10.97
N GLU A 84 -16.49 18.99 9.78
CA GLU A 84 -17.76 19.54 9.29
C GLU A 84 -18.59 18.48 8.56
N LEU A 85 -17.95 17.39 8.14
CA LEU A 85 -18.54 16.33 7.32
C LEU A 85 -19.00 15.14 8.15
N LEU A 86 -18.26 14.78 9.19
CA LEU A 86 -18.51 13.63 10.05
C LEU A 86 -18.54 14.02 11.52
N GLU A 87 -19.48 13.39 12.24
CA GLU A 87 -19.62 13.47 13.68
C GLU A 87 -19.40 12.09 14.31
N PRO A 88 -18.82 12.00 15.53
CA PRO A 88 -18.78 10.74 16.28
C PRO A 88 -20.18 10.13 16.44
N LYS A 89 -20.28 8.81 16.35
CA LYS A 89 -21.52 8.01 16.38
C LYS A 89 -22.42 8.17 15.15
N GLN A 90 -22.03 8.93 14.15
CA GLN A 90 -22.75 9.03 12.88
C GLN A 90 -22.73 7.70 12.14
N LYS A 91 -23.89 7.28 11.57
CA LYS A 91 -23.98 6.15 10.65
C LYS A 91 -23.43 6.54 9.28
N VAL A 92 -22.58 5.68 8.71
CA VAL A 92 -21.98 5.90 7.40
C VAL A 92 -21.99 4.63 6.58
N LEU A 93 -22.37 4.75 5.30
CA LEU A 93 -22.30 3.67 4.33
C LEU A 93 -20.91 3.72 3.68
N VAL A 94 -20.14 2.64 3.82
CA VAL A 94 -18.75 2.58 3.39
C VAL A 94 -18.42 1.26 2.72
N GLN A 95 -17.44 1.29 1.82
CA GLN A 95 -16.92 0.11 1.12
C GLN A 95 -15.45 -0.10 1.46
N VAL A 96 -15.04 -1.35 1.61
CA VAL A 96 -13.64 -1.72 1.82
C VAL A 96 -12.87 -1.51 0.52
N MET A 97 -11.91 -0.60 0.53
CA MET A 97 -11.03 -0.29 -0.60
C MET A 97 -9.70 -1.05 -0.51
N LYS A 98 -9.22 -1.31 0.71
CA LYS A 98 -8.03 -2.12 0.98
C LYS A 98 -8.25 -2.95 2.23
N GLU A 99 -7.80 -4.19 2.17
CA GLU A 99 -7.81 -5.10 3.31
C GLU A 99 -6.91 -4.62 4.45
N PRO A 100 -7.18 -5.06 5.69
CA PRO A 100 -6.33 -4.76 6.83
C PRO A 100 -4.93 -5.36 6.62
N THR A 101 -3.89 -4.66 7.08
CA THR A 101 -2.50 -5.10 6.93
C THR A 101 -1.74 -4.90 8.23
N GLY A 102 -1.10 -5.94 8.72
CA GLY A 102 -0.34 -5.89 9.97
C GLY A 102 -1.18 -5.31 11.12
N THR A 103 -0.77 -4.17 11.68
CA THR A 103 -1.49 -3.47 12.76
C THR A 103 -2.57 -2.50 12.27
N LYS A 104 -2.65 -2.23 10.95
CA LYS A 104 -3.58 -1.26 10.38
C LYS A 104 -4.92 -1.91 10.06
N GLY A 105 -6.03 -1.21 10.36
CA GLY A 105 -7.37 -1.60 9.94
C GLY A 105 -7.61 -1.42 8.43
N PRO A 106 -8.76 -1.89 7.90
CA PRO A 106 -9.10 -1.75 6.50
C PRO A 106 -9.24 -0.28 6.11
N ARG A 107 -8.84 0.06 4.87
CA ARG A 107 -9.12 1.38 4.30
C ARG A 107 -10.50 1.39 3.67
N LEU A 108 -11.28 2.41 4.00
CA LEU A 108 -12.66 2.56 3.57
C LEU A 108 -12.83 3.71 2.58
N THR A 109 -13.91 3.64 1.79
CA THR A 109 -14.36 4.71 0.91
C THR A 109 -15.89 4.82 0.95
N GLY A 110 -16.40 6.04 0.85
CA GLY A 110 -17.82 6.34 0.60
C GLY A 110 -18.16 6.43 -0.90
N ASN A 111 -17.16 6.36 -1.78
CA ASN A 111 -17.36 6.24 -3.21
C ASN A 111 -17.59 4.78 -3.59
N LEU A 112 -18.84 4.32 -3.39
CA LEU A 112 -19.19 2.93 -3.66
C LEU A 112 -19.09 2.60 -5.15
N THR A 113 -18.63 1.40 -5.43
CA THR A 113 -18.56 0.83 -6.77
C THR A 113 -19.08 -0.60 -6.75
N LEU A 114 -20.02 -0.92 -7.63
CA LEU A 114 -20.59 -2.26 -7.78
C LEU A 114 -20.12 -2.84 -9.12
N PRO A 115 -19.18 -3.80 -9.11
CA PRO A 115 -18.64 -4.37 -10.33
C PRO A 115 -19.54 -5.48 -10.86
N GLY A 116 -20.04 -5.30 -12.10
CA GLY A 116 -20.64 -6.35 -12.91
C GLY A 116 -19.62 -7.00 -13.86
N ARG A 117 -20.11 -7.84 -14.75
CA ARG A 117 -19.28 -8.49 -15.77
C ARG A 117 -18.73 -7.47 -16.78
N PHE A 118 -19.60 -6.64 -17.31
CA PHE A 118 -19.30 -5.69 -18.39
C PHE A 118 -19.24 -4.25 -17.90
N LEU A 119 -19.96 -3.94 -16.84
CA LEU A 119 -20.15 -2.59 -16.31
C LEU A 119 -19.70 -2.51 -14.84
N VAL A 120 -19.37 -1.30 -14.40
CA VAL A 120 -19.24 -0.98 -12.97
C VAL A 120 -20.17 0.18 -12.67
N LEU A 121 -21.14 -0.04 -11.81
CA LEU A 121 -22.06 0.99 -11.35
C LEU A 121 -21.42 1.79 -10.21
N GLN A 122 -21.46 3.10 -10.32
CA GLN A 122 -21.05 4.04 -9.27
C GLN A 122 -22.31 4.81 -8.81
N PRO A 123 -22.99 4.39 -7.75
CA PRO A 123 -24.30 4.92 -7.37
C PRO A 123 -24.34 6.44 -7.15
N HIS A 124 -23.20 7.02 -6.76
CA HIS A 124 -23.04 8.46 -6.55
C HIS A 124 -21.98 9.08 -7.47
N GLY A 125 -21.63 8.37 -8.54
CA GLY A 125 -20.67 8.82 -9.54
C GLY A 125 -21.28 9.77 -10.56
N GLN A 126 -20.45 10.20 -11.51
CA GLN A 126 -20.86 11.06 -12.60
C GLN A 126 -20.32 10.57 -13.95
N GLY A 127 -21.11 10.78 -15.01
CA GLY A 127 -20.71 10.51 -16.37
C GLY A 127 -20.57 9.04 -16.73
N VAL A 128 -20.06 8.80 -17.93
CA VAL A 128 -19.74 7.47 -18.47
C VAL A 128 -18.27 7.42 -18.81
N ASN A 129 -17.57 6.48 -18.20
CA ASN A 129 -16.17 6.20 -18.46
C ASN A 129 -16.04 4.87 -19.23
N ILE A 130 -15.04 4.78 -20.09
CA ILE A 130 -14.79 3.56 -20.89
C ILE A 130 -13.35 3.11 -20.63
N SER A 131 -13.16 1.80 -20.52
CA SER A 131 -11.82 1.20 -20.38
C SER A 131 -10.86 1.76 -21.43
N ARG A 132 -9.63 2.07 -21.01
CA ARG A 132 -8.58 2.54 -21.93
C ARG A 132 -8.02 1.43 -22.81
N ARG A 133 -8.32 0.17 -22.48
CA ARG A 133 -7.89 -1.00 -23.27
C ARG A 133 -8.71 -1.20 -24.53
N ILE A 134 -9.93 -0.69 -24.60
CA ILE A 134 -10.75 -0.68 -25.81
C ILE A 134 -10.18 0.38 -26.74
N ASN A 135 -9.52 -0.02 -27.81
CA ASN A 135 -8.80 0.90 -28.72
C ASN A 135 -9.63 1.35 -29.92
N GLY A 136 -10.63 0.56 -30.34
CA GLY A 136 -11.48 0.86 -31.49
C GLY A 136 -12.33 2.12 -31.26
N GLU A 137 -12.12 3.20 -32.04
CA GLU A 137 -12.86 4.46 -31.85
C GLU A 137 -14.36 4.30 -32.12
N SER A 138 -14.73 3.54 -33.16
CA SER A 138 -16.13 3.23 -33.47
C SER A 138 -16.83 2.52 -32.31
N GLU A 139 -16.16 1.52 -31.72
CA GLU A 139 -16.66 0.76 -30.60
C GLU A 139 -16.75 1.61 -29.33
N ARG A 140 -15.74 2.43 -29.06
CA ARG A 140 -15.79 3.41 -27.95
C ARG A 140 -16.96 4.37 -28.08
N ASN A 141 -17.27 4.83 -29.30
CA ASN A 141 -18.40 5.73 -29.56
C ASN A 141 -19.75 5.00 -29.39
N ARG A 142 -19.86 3.75 -29.87
CA ARG A 142 -21.04 2.90 -29.66
C ARG A 142 -21.30 2.72 -28.16
N LEU A 143 -20.30 2.26 -27.41
CA LEU A 143 -20.40 2.01 -25.99
C LEU A 143 -20.67 3.30 -25.20
N ARG A 144 -20.12 4.44 -25.63
CA ARG A 144 -20.39 5.73 -24.99
C ARG A 144 -21.83 6.16 -25.19
N ALA A 145 -22.36 6.03 -26.42
CA ALA A 145 -23.73 6.38 -26.73
C ALA A 145 -24.72 5.52 -25.93
N LEU A 146 -24.50 4.19 -25.92
CA LEU A 146 -25.28 3.27 -25.12
C LEU A 146 -25.20 3.61 -23.63
N GLY A 147 -23.99 3.76 -23.08
CA GLY A 147 -23.78 4.06 -21.67
C GLY A 147 -24.46 5.37 -21.23
N VAL A 148 -24.48 6.40 -22.08
CA VAL A 148 -25.21 7.65 -21.78
C VAL A 148 -26.73 7.42 -21.79
N LEU A 149 -27.22 6.58 -22.68
CA LEU A 149 -28.65 6.27 -22.80
C LEU A 149 -29.19 5.48 -21.61
N ILE A 150 -28.46 4.43 -21.19
CA ILE A 150 -28.93 3.51 -20.13
C ILE A 150 -28.55 3.96 -18.71
N LYS A 151 -27.61 4.90 -18.58
CA LYS A 151 -27.10 5.36 -17.28
C LYS A 151 -28.21 5.97 -16.42
N PRO A 152 -28.38 5.49 -15.15
CA PRO A 152 -29.35 6.10 -14.25
C PRO A 152 -28.99 7.55 -13.89
N PRO A 153 -29.98 8.40 -13.64
CA PRO A 153 -29.75 9.75 -13.17
C PRO A 153 -29.03 9.74 -11.80
N GLY A 154 -28.02 10.59 -11.64
CA GLY A 154 -27.25 10.68 -10.39
C GLY A 154 -26.21 9.60 -10.17
N ALA A 155 -26.07 8.63 -11.11
CA ALA A 155 -25.06 7.59 -11.06
C ALA A 155 -23.96 7.83 -12.10
N GLY A 156 -22.78 7.24 -11.89
CA GLY A 156 -21.72 7.08 -12.87
C GLY A 156 -21.68 5.64 -13.39
N LEU A 157 -21.19 5.45 -14.59
CA LEU A 157 -21.01 4.15 -15.22
C LEU A 157 -19.59 4.03 -15.76
N LEU A 158 -18.91 2.92 -15.44
CA LEU A 158 -17.64 2.56 -16.04
C LEU A 158 -17.85 1.30 -16.89
N ILE A 159 -17.54 1.38 -18.17
CA ILE A 159 -17.60 0.28 -19.12
C ILE A 159 -16.25 -0.44 -19.13
N ARG A 160 -16.26 -1.74 -18.80
CA ARG A 160 -15.08 -2.60 -18.72
C ARG A 160 -14.61 -3.02 -20.11
N THR A 161 -13.42 -3.62 -20.17
CA THR A 161 -12.84 -4.13 -21.42
C THR A 161 -13.69 -5.28 -21.99
N GLU A 162 -14.23 -6.10 -21.13
CA GLU A 162 -15.07 -7.26 -21.46
C GLU A 162 -16.38 -6.89 -22.16
N ALA A 163 -16.72 -5.60 -22.20
CA ALA A 163 -17.86 -5.07 -22.94
C ALA A 163 -17.59 -4.87 -24.45
N GLU A 164 -16.33 -5.02 -24.89
CA GLU A 164 -15.95 -4.87 -26.30
C GLU A 164 -16.66 -5.92 -27.16
N SER A 165 -17.35 -5.48 -28.22
CA SER A 165 -18.10 -6.32 -29.14
C SER A 165 -19.27 -7.10 -28.53
N VAL A 166 -19.69 -6.81 -27.31
CA VAL A 166 -20.84 -7.43 -26.63
C VAL A 166 -22.14 -6.77 -27.10
N SER A 167 -23.24 -7.55 -27.17
CA SER A 167 -24.57 -7.08 -27.53
C SER A 167 -25.09 -6.07 -26.49
N GLU A 168 -25.97 -5.17 -26.92
CA GLU A 168 -26.56 -4.15 -26.06
C GLU A 168 -27.45 -4.78 -24.97
N GLU A 169 -28.15 -5.87 -25.29
CA GLU A 169 -29.01 -6.63 -24.40
C GLU A 169 -28.24 -7.11 -23.17
N LEU A 170 -27.06 -7.75 -23.35
CA LEU A 170 -26.23 -8.23 -22.26
C LEU A 170 -25.68 -7.11 -21.38
N LEU A 171 -25.42 -5.95 -21.97
CA LEU A 171 -24.98 -4.77 -21.21
C LEU A 171 -26.13 -4.17 -20.36
N ILE A 172 -27.36 -4.22 -20.89
CA ILE A 172 -28.56 -3.78 -20.16
C ILE A 172 -28.86 -4.75 -19.01
N ASP A 173 -28.81 -6.06 -19.27
CA ASP A 173 -29.04 -7.10 -18.25
C ASP A 173 -28.03 -6.96 -17.08
N ASP A 174 -26.75 -6.73 -17.41
CA ASP A 174 -25.71 -6.50 -16.39
C ASP A 174 -26.02 -5.25 -15.54
N LEU A 175 -26.45 -4.14 -16.18
CA LEU A 175 -26.85 -2.94 -15.48
C LEU A 175 -28.08 -3.16 -14.58
N GLU A 176 -29.09 -3.86 -15.05
CA GLU A 176 -30.28 -4.18 -14.26
C GLU A 176 -29.94 -5.02 -13.01
N ALA A 177 -29.03 -5.98 -13.15
CA ALA A 177 -28.53 -6.76 -12.02
C ALA A 177 -27.84 -5.87 -10.99
N LEU A 178 -26.99 -4.93 -11.43
CA LEU A 178 -26.30 -3.98 -10.56
C LEU A 178 -27.27 -3.00 -9.87
N LEU A 179 -28.33 -2.58 -10.55
CA LEU A 179 -29.36 -1.72 -9.96
C LEU A 179 -30.15 -2.44 -8.88
N ARG A 180 -30.55 -3.70 -9.13
CA ARG A 180 -31.21 -4.53 -8.10
C ARG A 180 -30.32 -4.73 -6.87
N GLN A 181 -29.01 -4.97 -7.09
CA GLN A 181 -28.04 -5.07 -6.00
C GLN A 181 -27.95 -3.76 -5.19
N TRP A 182 -27.92 -2.61 -5.87
CA TRP A 182 -27.90 -1.31 -5.23
C TRP A 182 -29.16 -1.03 -4.40
N GLU A 183 -30.33 -1.33 -4.94
CA GLU A 183 -31.62 -1.19 -4.22
C GLU A 183 -31.68 -2.09 -2.97
N ALA A 184 -31.16 -3.32 -3.08
CA ALA A 184 -31.06 -4.22 -1.94
C ALA A 184 -30.14 -3.66 -0.84
N ILE A 185 -28.99 -3.08 -1.20
CA ILE A 185 -28.05 -2.42 -0.26
C ILE A 185 -28.74 -1.24 0.43
N GLN A 186 -29.45 -0.40 -0.31
CA GLN A 186 -30.17 0.76 0.25
C GLN A 186 -31.25 0.33 1.24
N THR A 187 -32.09 -0.63 0.86
CA THR A 187 -33.16 -1.18 1.71
C THR A 187 -32.59 -1.80 2.99
N ALA A 188 -31.50 -2.57 2.85
CA ALA A 188 -30.82 -3.15 4.00
C ALA A 188 -30.19 -2.08 4.92
N ALA A 189 -29.62 -1.02 4.35
CA ALA A 189 -29.04 0.08 5.11
C ALA A 189 -30.06 0.88 5.92
N GLU A 190 -31.29 1.03 5.40
CA GLU A 190 -32.39 1.68 6.10
C GLU A 190 -32.92 0.84 7.27
N ALA A 191 -33.00 -0.48 7.08
CA ALA A 191 -33.56 -1.41 8.08
C ALA A 191 -32.56 -1.79 9.18
N ALA A 192 -31.25 -1.75 8.88
CA ALA A 192 -30.24 -2.29 9.77
C ALA A 192 -29.72 -1.27 10.81
N SER A 193 -29.16 -1.83 11.89
CA SER A 193 -28.41 -1.08 12.88
C SER A 193 -26.91 -1.35 12.71
N PRO A 194 -26.06 -0.29 12.59
CA PRO A 194 -24.62 -0.46 12.45
C PRO A 194 -23.97 -0.94 13.76
N PRO A 195 -22.82 -1.62 13.71
CA PRO A 195 -22.09 -2.01 12.50
C PRO A 195 -22.62 -3.31 11.88
N VAL A 196 -22.78 -3.36 10.56
CA VAL A 196 -23.27 -4.56 9.85
C VAL A 196 -22.76 -4.61 8.41
N LEU A 197 -22.46 -5.81 7.93
CA LEU A 197 -22.20 -6.10 6.52
C LEU A 197 -23.52 -6.08 5.74
N LEU A 198 -23.61 -5.25 4.70
CA LEU A 198 -24.78 -5.13 3.85
C LEU A 198 -24.66 -5.90 2.55
N ASN A 199 -23.46 -5.93 1.98
CA ASN A 199 -23.22 -6.62 0.72
C ASN A 199 -21.80 -7.16 0.66
N ARG A 200 -21.69 -8.40 0.22
CA ARG A 200 -20.44 -9.08 -0.14
C ARG A 200 -20.66 -9.82 -1.45
N ASP A 201 -19.64 -9.85 -2.27
CA ASP A 201 -19.61 -10.72 -3.45
C ASP A 201 -19.41 -12.17 -2.97
N GLU A 202 -20.53 -12.87 -2.70
CA GLU A 202 -20.51 -14.18 -2.03
C GLU A 202 -20.05 -15.30 -2.99
N ASP A 203 -20.37 -15.19 -4.28
CA ASP A 203 -19.95 -16.16 -5.27
C ASP A 203 -18.51 -15.93 -5.71
N PHE A 204 -17.62 -16.72 -5.10
CA PHE A 204 -16.20 -16.68 -5.38
C PHE A 204 -15.87 -17.02 -6.84
N ILE A 205 -16.60 -17.95 -7.44
CA ILE A 205 -16.44 -18.36 -8.83
C ILE A 205 -16.77 -17.20 -9.77
N HIS A 206 -17.91 -16.56 -9.58
CA HIS A 206 -18.31 -15.40 -10.38
C HIS A 206 -17.29 -14.27 -10.28
N ARG A 207 -16.78 -14.00 -9.07
CA ARG A 207 -15.73 -13.00 -8.85
C ARG A 207 -14.46 -13.32 -9.62
N ILE A 208 -13.98 -14.57 -9.56
CA ILE A 208 -12.79 -15.00 -10.29
C ILE A 208 -12.98 -14.85 -11.80
N LEU A 209 -14.07 -15.39 -12.34
CA LEU A 209 -14.35 -15.32 -13.76
C LEU A 209 -14.53 -13.88 -14.24
N ARG A 210 -15.24 -13.04 -13.48
CA ARG A 210 -15.42 -11.63 -13.79
C ARG A 210 -14.11 -10.87 -13.92
N ASP A 211 -13.15 -11.16 -13.04
CA ASP A 211 -11.93 -10.35 -12.92
C ASP A 211 -10.73 -10.96 -13.68
N HIS A 212 -10.72 -12.28 -13.95
CA HIS A 212 -9.60 -12.99 -14.58
C HIS A 212 -9.95 -13.70 -15.91
N TYR A 213 -11.19 -13.54 -16.40
CA TYR A 213 -11.51 -14.02 -17.73
C TYR A 213 -10.69 -13.30 -18.79
N SER A 214 -10.13 -14.04 -19.74
CA SER A 214 -9.41 -13.51 -20.89
C SER A 214 -9.73 -14.31 -22.15
N PRO A 215 -9.54 -13.77 -23.36
CA PRO A 215 -9.71 -14.52 -24.62
C PRO A 215 -8.77 -15.72 -24.75
N ASP A 216 -7.65 -15.72 -24.01
CA ASP A 216 -6.66 -16.81 -24.00
C ASP A 216 -7.04 -17.97 -23.06
N LEU A 217 -8.15 -17.82 -22.30
CA LEU A 217 -8.60 -18.82 -21.34
C LEU A 217 -9.18 -20.03 -22.09
N VAL A 218 -8.54 -21.19 -21.94
CA VAL A 218 -8.94 -22.44 -22.60
C VAL A 218 -9.55 -23.45 -21.63
N ARG A 219 -9.29 -23.33 -20.31
CA ARG A 219 -9.74 -24.32 -19.34
C ARG A 219 -10.06 -23.68 -17.98
N VAL A 220 -11.16 -24.12 -17.38
CA VAL A 220 -11.53 -23.81 -15.99
C VAL A 220 -11.74 -25.13 -15.24
N VAL A 221 -11.00 -25.32 -14.15
CA VAL A 221 -11.12 -26.50 -13.29
C VAL A 221 -11.62 -26.07 -11.93
N VAL A 222 -12.66 -26.71 -11.45
CA VAL A 222 -13.29 -26.41 -10.15
C VAL A 222 -13.28 -27.64 -9.24
N ASP A 223 -13.42 -27.43 -7.93
CA ASP A 223 -13.36 -28.51 -6.95
C ASP A 223 -14.66 -29.31 -6.81
N THR A 224 -15.80 -28.83 -7.32
CA THR A 224 -17.10 -29.49 -7.20
C THR A 224 -17.86 -29.57 -8.52
N ALA A 225 -18.71 -30.58 -8.70
CA ALA A 225 -19.54 -30.72 -9.90
C ALA A 225 -20.61 -29.62 -10.01
N ASP A 226 -21.15 -29.13 -8.88
CA ASP A 226 -22.13 -28.04 -8.87
C ASP A 226 -21.52 -26.71 -9.36
N ALA A 227 -20.23 -26.51 -9.06
CA ALA A 227 -19.48 -25.35 -9.52
C ALA A 227 -19.36 -25.28 -11.05
N VAL A 228 -19.28 -26.43 -11.75
CA VAL A 228 -19.28 -26.48 -13.22
C VAL A 228 -20.55 -25.85 -13.79
N GLY A 229 -21.71 -26.16 -13.20
CA GLY A 229 -23.00 -25.57 -13.61
C GLY A 229 -23.00 -24.04 -13.47
N ARG A 230 -22.43 -23.50 -12.37
CA ARG A 230 -22.35 -22.05 -12.13
C ARG A 230 -21.36 -21.36 -13.07
N VAL A 231 -20.22 -21.98 -13.35
CA VAL A 231 -19.25 -21.47 -14.35
C VAL A 231 -19.92 -21.36 -15.72
N ASN A 232 -20.59 -22.43 -16.18
CA ASN A 232 -21.29 -22.45 -17.47
C ASN A 232 -22.42 -21.42 -17.53
N ALA A 233 -23.20 -21.26 -16.46
CA ALA A 233 -24.26 -20.27 -16.39
C ALA A 233 -23.71 -18.83 -16.46
N PHE A 234 -22.56 -18.54 -15.83
CA PHE A 234 -21.93 -17.23 -15.86
C PHE A 234 -21.32 -16.90 -17.23
N LEU A 235 -20.66 -17.87 -17.85
CA LEU A 235 -19.94 -17.66 -19.12
C LEU A 235 -20.87 -17.65 -20.32
N GLY A 236 -22.05 -18.33 -20.26
CA GLY A 236 -23.00 -18.47 -21.36
C GLY A 236 -22.65 -19.60 -22.32
N VAL A 237 -23.57 -19.88 -23.24
CA VAL A 237 -23.54 -21.07 -24.12
C VAL A 237 -22.54 -20.95 -25.28
N ASP A 238 -22.05 -19.75 -25.60
CA ASP A 238 -21.32 -19.48 -26.86
C ASP A 238 -19.80 -19.71 -26.81
N GLN A 239 -19.27 -20.36 -25.74
CA GLN A 239 -17.83 -20.55 -25.62
C GLN A 239 -17.37 -21.96 -26.04
N ALA A 240 -17.46 -22.24 -27.34
CA ALA A 240 -17.13 -23.54 -27.96
C ALA A 240 -15.68 -24.01 -27.70
N ASN A 241 -14.78 -23.11 -27.29
CA ASN A 241 -13.34 -23.40 -27.09
C ASN A 241 -12.92 -23.50 -25.63
N LEU A 242 -13.83 -23.31 -24.65
CA LEU A 242 -13.51 -23.33 -23.24
C LEU A 242 -13.94 -24.68 -22.62
N GLN A 243 -12.98 -25.39 -22.04
CA GLN A 243 -13.24 -26.59 -21.25
C GLN A 243 -13.54 -26.21 -19.81
N VAL A 244 -14.71 -26.62 -19.30
CA VAL A 244 -15.10 -26.47 -17.89
C VAL A 244 -15.31 -27.84 -17.29
N GLU A 245 -14.54 -28.17 -16.25
CA GLU A 245 -14.59 -29.50 -15.65
C GLU A 245 -14.41 -29.47 -14.12
N ALA A 246 -14.99 -30.48 -13.45
CA ALA A 246 -14.74 -30.70 -12.04
C ALA A 246 -13.50 -31.59 -11.87
N HIS A 247 -12.69 -31.28 -10.91
CA HIS A 247 -11.54 -32.10 -10.49
C HIS A 247 -12.05 -33.42 -9.90
N GLN A 248 -11.62 -34.56 -10.47
CA GLN A 248 -12.05 -35.90 -10.07
C GLN A 248 -10.93 -36.77 -9.50
N GLU A 249 -9.69 -36.26 -9.53
CA GLU A 249 -8.54 -37.00 -9.03
C GLU A 249 -8.57 -37.12 -7.50
N PRO A 250 -8.02 -38.20 -6.93
CA PRO A 250 -7.98 -38.39 -5.48
C PRO A 250 -7.07 -37.40 -4.74
N THR A 251 -6.18 -36.76 -5.47
CA THR A 251 -5.28 -35.72 -4.93
C THR A 251 -6.04 -34.40 -4.87
N GLU A 252 -5.85 -33.62 -3.80
CA GLU A 252 -6.45 -32.29 -3.71
C GLU A 252 -6.10 -31.41 -4.91
N ILE A 253 -7.08 -30.64 -5.40
CA ILE A 253 -6.96 -29.82 -6.62
C ILE A 253 -5.72 -28.89 -6.60
N LEU A 254 -5.42 -28.24 -5.48
CA LEU A 254 -4.25 -27.33 -5.36
C LEU A 254 -2.91 -28.08 -5.40
N GLU A 255 -2.89 -29.35 -4.96
CA GLU A 255 -1.68 -30.17 -5.05
C GLU A 255 -1.51 -30.75 -6.46
N HIS A 256 -2.61 -31.22 -7.08
CA HIS A 256 -2.60 -31.72 -8.47
C HIS A 256 -2.04 -30.69 -9.44
N PHE A 257 -2.49 -29.44 -9.37
CA PHE A 257 -2.03 -28.34 -10.22
C PHE A 257 -0.77 -27.63 -9.68
N LYS A 258 -0.07 -28.23 -8.70
CA LYS A 258 1.19 -27.71 -8.11
C LYS A 258 1.07 -26.30 -7.51
N VAL A 259 -0.13 -25.85 -7.20
CA VAL A 259 -0.37 -24.51 -6.60
C VAL A 259 0.29 -24.42 -5.23
N ASN A 260 0.20 -25.48 -4.41
CA ASN A 260 0.87 -25.56 -3.11
C ASN A 260 2.41 -25.50 -3.23
N ALA A 261 2.97 -26.10 -4.27
CA ALA A 261 4.40 -26.01 -4.56
C ALA A 261 4.79 -24.58 -4.95
N ALA A 262 4.00 -23.93 -5.83
CA ALA A 262 4.21 -22.54 -6.22
C ALA A 262 4.16 -21.58 -5.02
N ILE A 263 3.23 -21.78 -4.08
CA ILE A 263 3.16 -21.01 -2.82
C ILE A 263 4.44 -21.19 -2.00
N ARG A 264 4.88 -22.46 -1.79
CA ARG A 264 6.12 -22.74 -1.04
C ARG A 264 7.35 -22.10 -1.68
N ASP A 265 7.45 -22.14 -3.01
CA ASP A 265 8.57 -21.56 -3.73
C ASP A 265 8.52 -20.03 -3.74
N ALA A 266 7.34 -19.44 -3.85
CA ALA A 266 7.17 -18.00 -3.78
C ALA A 266 7.42 -17.39 -2.38
N LEU A 267 7.48 -18.19 -1.32
CA LEU A 267 7.92 -17.74 0.01
C LEU A 267 9.45 -17.71 0.16
N LYS A 268 10.19 -18.36 -0.75
CA LYS A 268 11.65 -18.31 -0.77
C LYS A 268 12.14 -17.04 -1.45
N PRO A 269 13.26 -16.43 -1.00
CA PRO A 269 13.81 -15.26 -1.68
C PRO A 269 14.36 -15.59 -3.08
N ARG A 270 14.99 -16.76 -3.25
CA ARG A 270 15.64 -17.16 -4.50
C ARG A 270 14.68 -17.81 -5.49
N VAL A 271 14.74 -17.35 -6.74
CA VAL A 271 13.98 -17.88 -7.88
C VAL A 271 14.95 -18.21 -9.00
N GLU A 272 14.93 -19.47 -9.46
CA GLU A 272 15.79 -19.94 -10.55
C GLU A 272 15.23 -19.50 -11.91
N LEU A 273 16.13 -19.12 -12.81
CA LEU A 273 15.81 -18.84 -14.21
C LEU A 273 16.09 -20.06 -15.09
N PRO A 274 15.35 -20.28 -16.19
CA PRO A 274 15.53 -21.42 -17.08
C PRO A 274 16.94 -21.56 -17.66
N SER A 275 17.64 -20.45 -17.88
CA SER A 275 19.04 -20.45 -18.37
C SER A 275 20.05 -20.96 -17.33
N GLY A 276 19.72 -20.95 -16.04
CA GLY A 276 20.60 -21.26 -14.92
C GLY A 276 21.08 -20.03 -14.14
N GLY A 277 20.59 -18.83 -14.52
CA GLY A 277 20.64 -17.64 -13.68
C GLY A 277 19.62 -17.71 -12.55
N TYR A 278 19.56 -16.69 -11.71
CA TYR A 278 18.57 -16.59 -10.64
C TYR A 278 18.34 -15.14 -10.22
N VAL A 279 17.19 -14.90 -9.61
CA VAL A 279 16.87 -13.64 -8.96
C VAL A 279 16.67 -13.85 -7.46
N ILE A 280 17.06 -12.86 -6.65
CA ILE A 280 16.78 -12.80 -5.22
C ILE A 280 15.74 -11.71 -4.98
N ILE A 281 14.65 -12.03 -4.30
CA ILE A 281 13.55 -11.12 -4.02
C ILE A 281 13.40 -10.99 -2.51
N GLU A 282 13.70 -9.82 -1.97
CA GLU A 282 13.67 -9.56 -0.53
C GLU A 282 12.76 -8.37 -0.20
N PRO A 283 11.60 -8.64 0.43
CA PRO A 283 10.76 -7.56 0.94
C PRO A 283 11.38 -6.99 2.23
N THR A 284 11.52 -5.67 2.27
CA THR A 284 11.85 -4.92 3.48
C THR A 284 10.60 -4.25 4.06
N GLU A 285 10.73 -3.47 5.14
CA GLU A 285 9.61 -2.71 5.71
C GLU A 285 9.07 -1.64 4.75
N ALA A 286 9.94 -1.01 3.96
CA ALA A 286 9.60 0.15 3.13
C ALA A 286 9.43 -0.17 1.64
N LEU A 287 10.20 -1.11 1.11
CA LEU A 287 10.27 -1.43 -0.31
C LEU A 287 10.68 -2.89 -0.52
N THR A 288 10.61 -3.38 -1.77
CA THR A 288 11.15 -4.69 -2.14
C THR A 288 12.41 -4.47 -2.98
N VAL A 289 13.46 -5.22 -2.67
CA VAL A 289 14.71 -5.23 -3.45
C VAL A 289 14.78 -6.53 -4.23
N ILE A 290 15.22 -6.45 -5.48
CA ILE A 290 15.41 -7.60 -6.37
C ILE A 290 16.81 -7.51 -6.97
N ASP A 291 17.59 -8.58 -6.79
CA ASP A 291 18.96 -8.74 -7.31
C ASP A 291 18.98 -9.82 -8.39
N VAL A 292 19.67 -9.58 -9.51
CA VAL A 292 19.75 -10.48 -10.67
C VAL A 292 21.15 -11.03 -10.82
N ASN A 293 21.24 -12.36 -10.92
CA ASN A 293 22.52 -13.08 -11.04
C ASN A 293 22.51 -14.03 -12.23
N SER A 294 23.63 -14.07 -12.99
CA SER A 294 23.79 -14.98 -14.13
C SER A 294 24.02 -16.46 -13.72
N GLY A 295 24.39 -16.70 -12.46
CA GLY A 295 24.58 -18.06 -11.96
C GLY A 295 25.59 -18.86 -12.79
N SER A 296 25.14 -20.03 -13.25
CA SER A 296 25.96 -20.94 -14.09
C SER A 296 25.76 -20.72 -15.60
N PHE A 297 25.03 -19.69 -16.01
CA PHE A 297 24.78 -19.43 -17.43
C PHE A 297 26.02 -18.88 -18.14
N THR A 298 26.64 -19.71 -18.99
CA THR A 298 27.89 -19.39 -19.73
C THR A 298 27.81 -19.81 -21.20
N ARG A 299 26.62 -20.03 -21.75
CA ARG A 299 26.44 -20.63 -23.09
C ARG A 299 26.39 -19.61 -24.23
N SER A 300 26.42 -18.31 -23.95
CA SER A 300 26.41 -17.26 -24.98
C SER A 300 27.78 -17.10 -25.65
N ALA A 301 27.82 -16.47 -26.81
CA ALA A 301 29.05 -16.24 -27.59
C ALA A 301 30.01 -15.27 -26.88
N ASN A 302 29.51 -14.37 -26.06
CA ASN A 302 30.31 -13.39 -25.30
C ASN A 302 29.59 -12.95 -24.00
N ALA A 303 30.34 -12.31 -23.10
CA ALA A 303 29.86 -11.86 -21.82
C ALA A 303 28.67 -10.86 -21.94
N ARG A 304 28.74 -9.95 -22.93
CA ARG A 304 27.68 -8.96 -23.17
C ARG A 304 26.32 -9.62 -23.50
N GLU A 305 26.34 -10.65 -24.37
CA GLU A 305 25.12 -11.39 -24.69
C GLU A 305 24.61 -12.18 -23.50
N THR A 306 25.49 -12.76 -22.69
CA THR A 306 25.11 -13.45 -21.44
C THR A 306 24.36 -12.51 -20.51
N VAL A 307 24.89 -11.31 -20.27
CA VAL A 307 24.30 -10.29 -19.41
C VAL A 307 22.92 -9.86 -19.93
N LEU A 308 22.83 -9.47 -21.21
CA LEU A 308 21.59 -9.02 -21.80
C LEU A 308 20.51 -10.11 -21.77
N TRP A 309 20.88 -11.35 -22.12
CA TRP A 309 19.95 -12.49 -22.09
C TRP A 309 19.44 -12.76 -20.68
N THR A 310 20.35 -12.86 -19.69
CA THR A 310 19.97 -13.08 -18.28
C THR A 310 19.05 -11.99 -17.77
N ASN A 311 19.37 -10.73 -18.05
CA ASN A 311 18.55 -9.60 -17.64
C ASN A 311 17.15 -9.60 -18.28
N CYS A 312 17.04 -9.94 -19.57
CA CYS A 312 15.74 -10.05 -20.24
C CYS A 312 14.90 -11.21 -19.71
N GLU A 313 15.52 -12.37 -19.44
CA GLU A 313 14.86 -13.51 -18.81
C GLU A 313 14.42 -13.20 -17.38
N ALA A 314 15.28 -12.53 -16.61
CA ALA A 314 14.95 -12.04 -15.27
C ALA A 314 13.79 -11.05 -15.28
N ALA A 315 13.73 -10.13 -16.25
CA ALA A 315 12.64 -9.17 -16.38
C ALA A 315 11.28 -9.85 -16.54
N ILE A 316 11.19 -10.91 -17.34
CA ILE A 316 9.96 -11.70 -17.54
C ILE A 316 9.58 -12.42 -16.24
N GLU A 317 10.55 -13.07 -15.60
CA GLU A 317 10.29 -13.78 -14.34
C GLU A 317 9.95 -12.83 -13.19
N ILE A 318 10.61 -11.68 -13.08
CA ILE A 318 10.27 -10.64 -12.10
C ILE A 318 8.83 -10.17 -12.30
N ALA A 319 8.40 -9.87 -13.53
CA ALA A 319 7.02 -9.48 -13.81
C ALA A 319 6.01 -10.54 -13.33
N ARG A 320 6.30 -11.84 -13.55
CA ARG A 320 5.49 -12.95 -13.04
C ARG A 320 5.50 -13.01 -11.51
N GLN A 321 6.67 -12.88 -10.87
CA GLN A 321 6.81 -12.94 -9.42
C GLN A 321 6.12 -11.76 -8.71
N LEU A 322 6.10 -10.57 -9.32
CA LEU A 322 5.35 -9.42 -8.81
C LEU A 322 3.84 -9.72 -8.72
N LYS A 323 3.29 -10.43 -9.72
CA LYS A 323 1.88 -10.88 -9.72
C LYS A 323 1.65 -12.02 -8.74
N LEU A 324 2.45 -13.09 -8.81
CA LEU A 324 2.31 -14.29 -7.99
C LEU A 324 2.41 -13.98 -6.49
N ARG A 325 3.39 -13.16 -6.09
CA ARG A 325 3.60 -12.77 -4.69
C ARG A 325 2.72 -11.61 -4.26
N ASN A 326 2.00 -10.97 -5.20
CA ASN A 326 1.25 -9.73 -5.00
C ASN A 326 2.10 -8.63 -4.33
N ILE A 327 3.32 -8.44 -4.85
CA ILE A 327 4.24 -7.40 -4.37
C ILE A 327 3.70 -6.04 -4.82
N GLY A 328 3.61 -5.10 -3.89
CA GLY A 328 3.16 -3.74 -4.15
C GLY A 328 3.99 -2.71 -3.39
N GLY A 329 3.90 -1.46 -3.80
CA GLY A 329 4.72 -0.36 -3.30
C GLY A 329 5.88 -0.06 -4.23
N VAL A 330 6.99 0.39 -3.66
CA VAL A 330 8.24 0.65 -4.38
C VAL A 330 9.04 -0.64 -4.50
N VAL A 331 9.54 -0.93 -5.68
CA VAL A 331 10.43 -2.06 -5.98
C VAL A 331 11.67 -1.51 -6.65
N ILE A 332 12.83 -1.90 -6.16
CA ILE A 332 14.13 -1.57 -6.74
C ILE A 332 14.73 -2.86 -7.29
N ILE A 333 15.13 -2.82 -8.55
CA ILE A 333 15.70 -3.97 -9.24
C ILE A 333 17.13 -3.64 -9.65
N ASP A 334 18.06 -4.48 -9.21
CA ASP A 334 19.48 -4.45 -9.55
C ASP A 334 19.71 -5.49 -10.65
N PHE A 335 19.68 -5.03 -11.90
CA PHE A 335 20.03 -5.85 -13.04
C PHE A 335 21.55 -5.93 -13.19
N ILE A 336 22.05 -7.03 -13.77
CA ILE A 336 23.49 -7.15 -14.05
C ILE A 336 23.92 -5.97 -14.93
N ASP A 337 25.03 -5.33 -14.58
CA ASP A 337 25.55 -4.13 -15.23
C ASP A 337 25.71 -4.28 -16.75
N MET A 338 25.21 -3.29 -17.48
CA MET A 338 25.28 -3.21 -18.94
C MET A 338 25.97 -1.91 -19.36
N GLU A 339 27.11 -2.03 -20.04
CA GLU A 339 27.84 -0.87 -20.54
C GLU A 339 27.14 -0.17 -21.71
N SER A 340 26.37 -0.94 -22.51
CA SER A 340 25.73 -0.46 -23.72
C SER A 340 24.37 0.18 -23.43
N ARG A 341 24.22 1.47 -23.74
CA ARG A 341 22.93 2.16 -23.67
C ARG A 341 21.83 1.49 -24.50
N ARG A 342 22.20 0.86 -25.63
CA ARG A 342 21.25 0.12 -26.46
C ARG A 342 20.68 -1.09 -25.72
N ASP A 343 21.53 -1.83 -25.00
CA ASP A 343 21.12 -3.02 -24.26
C ASP A 343 20.23 -2.63 -23.07
N GLN A 344 20.55 -1.53 -22.40
CA GLN A 344 19.73 -0.96 -21.34
C GLN A 344 18.31 -0.59 -21.84
N LEU A 345 18.20 0.06 -23.01
CA LEU A 345 16.91 0.39 -23.61
C LEU A 345 16.13 -0.86 -24.03
N GLN A 346 16.82 -1.85 -24.59
CA GLN A 346 16.22 -3.13 -24.96
C GLN A 346 15.67 -3.86 -23.74
N LEU A 347 16.41 -3.90 -22.63
CA LEU A 347 15.93 -4.47 -21.36
C LEU A 347 14.66 -3.76 -20.86
N LEU A 348 14.66 -2.42 -20.84
CA LEU A 348 13.50 -1.64 -20.39
C LEU A 348 12.27 -1.87 -21.27
N GLU A 349 12.44 -2.03 -22.58
CA GLU A 349 11.37 -2.38 -23.51
C GLU A 349 10.79 -3.75 -23.18
N HIS A 350 11.65 -4.78 -23.04
CA HIS A 350 11.25 -6.14 -22.64
C HIS A 350 10.51 -6.14 -21.29
N PHE A 351 11.03 -5.41 -20.31
CA PHE A 351 10.40 -5.35 -18.99
C PHE A 351 9.06 -4.63 -19.02
N THR A 352 8.97 -3.53 -19.78
CA THR A 352 7.70 -2.81 -19.97
C THR A 352 6.64 -3.68 -20.61
N GLU A 353 7.01 -4.49 -21.61
CA GLU A 353 6.08 -5.43 -22.24
C GLU A 353 5.69 -6.56 -21.29
N ALA A 354 6.63 -7.11 -20.51
CA ALA A 354 6.35 -8.16 -19.53
C ALA A 354 5.33 -7.72 -18.45
N VAL A 355 5.38 -6.47 -17.98
CA VAL A 355 4.44 -5.95 -16.97
C VAL A 355 3.14 -5.38 -17.56
N ARG A 356 3.01 -5.29 -18.88
CA ARG A 356 1.88 -4.64 -19.57
C ARG A 356 0.52 -5.22 -19.20
N HIS A 357 0.47 -6.54 -19.03
CA HIS A 357 -0.77 -7.27 -18.74
C HIS A 357 -1.11 -7.32 -17.25
N ASP A 358 -0.27 -6.77 -16.39
CA ASP A 358 -0.55 -6.70 -14.94
C ASP A 358 -1.70 -5.71 -14.68
N SER A 359 -2.76 -6.21 -14.04
CA SER A 359 -3.95 -5.43 -13.66
C SER A 359 -3.61 -4.27 -12.70
N ALA A 360 -2.56 -4.43 -11.89
CA ALA A 360 -2.07 -3.41 -10.96
C ALA A 360 -1.34 -2.25 -11.64
N ARG A 361 -1.05 -2.35 -12.95
CA ARG A 361 -0.40 -1.33 -13.79
C ARG A 361 0.89 -0.80 -13.16
N PRO A 362 1.93 -1.60 -13.09
CA PRO A 362 3.23 -1.14 -12.63
C PRO A 362 3.71 0.06 -13.44
N GLN A 363 4.35 1.00 -12.76
CA GLN A 363 4.98 2.16 -13.41
C GLN A 363 6.49 1.98 -13.27
N ILE A 364 7.17 1.79 -14.39
CA ILE A 364 8.63 1.71 -14.45
C ILE A 364 9.15 3.14 -14.61
N ALA A 365 10.03 3.55 -13.71
CA ALA A 365 10.79 4.79 -13.84
C ALA A 365 11.98 4.56 -14.78
N GLN A 366 12.74 5.63 -15.04
CA GLN A 366 13.96 5.53 -15.82
C GLN A 366 15.04 4.77 -15.05
N LEU A 367 15.98 4.17 -15.78
CA LEU A 367 17.20 3.64 -15.19
C LEU A 367 17.95 4.75 -14.47
N THR A 368 18.32 4.50 -13.21
CA THR A 368 19.08 5.47 -12.41
C THR A 368 20.53 5.57 -12.90
N GLU A 369 21.27 6.59 -12.42
CA GLU A 369 22.71 6.71 -12.70
C GLU A 369 23.52 5.54 -12.14
N LEU A 370 23.00 4.86 -11.13
CA LEU A 370 23.60 3.66 -10.52
C LEU A 370 23.24 2.36 -11.24
N GLY A 371 22.50 2.40 -12.36
CA GLY A 371 22.09 1.19 -13.09
C GLY A 371 20.85 0.49 -12.52
N LEU A 372 20.22 1.04 -11.47
CA LEU A 372 19.04 0.44 -10.85
C LEU A 372 17.76 0.80 -11.62
N VAL A 373 16.81 -0.13 -11.67
CA VAL A 373 15.46 0.10 -12.20
C VAL A 373 14.48 0.28 -11.05
N GLU A 374 13.84 1.45 -11.00
CA GLU A 374 12.79 1.75 -10.04
C GLU A 374 11.41 1.44 -10.64
N LEU A 375 10.59 0.75 -9.87
CA LEU A 375 9.24 0.40 -10.25
C LEU A 375 8.29 0.66 -9.10
N THR A 376 7.09 1.17 -9.40
CA THR A 376 5.98 1.23 -8.43
C THR A 376 4.82 0.40 -8.90
N ARG A 377 4.26 -0.44 -8.02
CA ARG A 377 3.10 -1.28 -8.30
C ARG A 377 2.02 -1.06 -7.26
N LYS A 378 0.79 -0.84 -7.71
CA LYS A 378 -0.35 -0.68 -6.81
C LYS A 378 -0.68 -2.02 -6.15
N ARG A 379 -0.70 -2.07 -4.83
CA ARG A 379 -1.05 -3.26 -4.07
C ARG A 379 -2.50 -3.68 -4.30
N GLN A 380 -2.72 -4.98 -4.55
CA GLN A 380 -4.02 -5.59 -4.87
C GLN A 380 -4.57 -6.49 -3.73
N GLY A 381 -4.37 -6.13 -2.49
CA GLY A 381 -4.74 -6.95 -1.33
C GLY A 381 -3.53 -7.39 -0.51
N GLN A 382 -3.65 -8.50 0.22
CA GLN A 382 -2.56 -9.08 0.98
C GLN A 382 -1.54 -9.76 0.07
N ASN A 383 -0.27 -9.65 0.40
CA ASN A 383 0.79 -10.35 -0.34
C ASN A 383 0.96 -11.79 0.19
N ILE A 384 1.72 -12.60 -0.55
CA ILE A 384 1.91 -14.02 -0.22
C ILE A 384 2.55 -14.23 1.16
N TYR A 385 3.41 -13.32 1.60
CA TYR A 385 4.07 -13.41 2.92
C TYR A 385 3.09 -13.14 4.06
N GLU A 386 2.12 -12.26 3.86
CA GLU A 386 1.07 -11.98 4.84
C GLU A 386 0.02 -13.09 4.92
N LEU A 387 -0.28 -13.74 3.78
CA LEU A 387 -1.26 -14.84 3.70
C LEU A 387 -0.71 -16.15 4.24
N PHE A 388 0.48 -16.54 3.81
CA PHE A 388 1.06 -17.87 4.04
C PHE A 388 2.35 -17.86 4.85
N GLY A 389 3.00 -16.70 5.02
CA GLY A 389 4.21 -16.53 5.81
C GLY A 389 3.92 -16.37 7.30
N ARG A 390 4.85 -16.85 8.14
CA ARG A 390 4.88 -16.57 9.58
C ARG A 390 6.29 -16.26 9.99
N ALA A 391 6.47 -15.34 10.93
CA ALA A 391 7.79 -15.04 11.48
C ALA A 391 8.42 -16.31 12.08
N CYS A 392 9.69 -16.55 11.74
CA CYS A 392 10.45 -17.66 12.30
C CYS A 392 10.63 -17.47 13.81
N PRO A 393 10.22 -18.44 14.66
CA PRO A 393 10.36 -18.28 16.11
C PRO A 393 11.82 -18.25 16.59
N SER A 394 12.75 -18.84 15.82
CA SER A 394 14.17 -18.87 16.20
C SER A 394 14.89 -17.55 15.98
N CYS A 395 14.62 -16.83 14.90
CA CYS A 395 15.29 -15.56 14.57
C CYS A 395 14.35 -14.34 14.61
N GLY A 396 13.06 -14.53 14.91
CA GLY A 396 12.08 -13.44 14.91
C GLY A 396 11.89 -12.76 13.56
N GLY A 397 12.24 -13.43 12.45
CA GLY A 397 12.18 -12.89 11.09
C GLY A 397 13.48 -12.24 10.59
N LEU A 398 14.57 -12.28 11.40
CA LEU A 398 15.85 -11.65 11.04
C LEU A 398 16.66 -12.43 10.00
N GLY A 399 16.32 -13.72 9.73
CA GLY A 399 17.07 -14.57 8.80
C GLY A 399 18.39 -15.12 9.36
N HIS A 400 18.87 -14.64 10.50
CA HIS A 400 20.10 -15.08 11.17
C HIS A 400 19.93 -15.05 12.68
N VAL A 401 20.78 -15.79 13.38
CA VAL A 401 20.87 -15.76 14.86
C VAL A 401 22.21 -15.17 15.28
N ALA A 402 22.20 -14.44 16.39
CA ALA A 402 23.44 -13.85 16.92
C ALA A 402 24.32 -14.95 17.52
N VAL A 403 25.61 -14.96 17.14
CA VAL A 403 26.66 -15.74 17.77
C VAL A 403 27.61 -14.76 18.44
N LEU A 404 27.68 -14.77 19.77
CA LEU A 404 28.52 -13.85 20.51
C LEU A 404 29.96 -14.40 20.62
N PRO A 405 31.00 -13.56 20.45
CA PRO A 405 32.39 -14.00 20.63
C PRO A 405 32.62 -14.61 21.99
N GLY A 406 33.28 -15.77 22.03
CA GLY A 406 33.61 -16.48 23.29
C GLY A 406 32.46 -17.25 23.94
N LYS A 407 31.32 -17.37 23.27
CA LYS A 407 30.20 -18.24 23.69
C LYS A 407 29.91 -19.26 22.59
N ASP A 408 30.15 -20.54 22.88
CA ASP A 408 29.98 -21.64 21.94
C ASP A 408 28.53 -22.06 21.69
N THR A 409 27.56 -21.37 22.30
CA THR A 409 26.14 -21.69 22.15
C THR A 409 25.41 -20.65 21.31
N LEU A 410 24.79 -21.10 20.22
CA LEU A 410 23.80 -20.35 19.45
C LEU A 410 22.61 -20.00 20.38
N GLN A 411 22.48 -18.75 20.76
CA GLN A 411 21.31 -18.29 21.48
C GLN A 411 20.33 -17.65 20.48
N PRO A 412 19.08 -18.11 20.40
CA PRO A 412 18.06 -17.42 19.60
C PRO A 412 17.88 -16.00 20.12
N LEU A 413 17.85 -15.01 19.22
CA LEU A 413 17.64 -13.59 19.57
C LEU A 413 16.34 -13.34 20.36
N ALA A 414 15.35 -14.22 20.20
CA ALA A 414 14.12 -14.19 20.98
C ALA A 414 14.34 -14.36 22.50
N ASN A 415 15.46 -15.00 22.91
CA ASN A 415 15.80 -15.20 24.31
C ASN A 415 16.71 -14.10 24.90
N LEU A 416 17.22 -13.20 24.08
CA LEU A 416 17.95 -12.02 24.51
C LEU A 416 16.95 -10.89 24.78
N GLY A 417 16.02 -11.12 25.71
CA GLY A 417 15.00 -10.16 26.08
C GLY A 417 15.61 -8.82 26.46
N GLY A 418 15.56 -7.85 25.57
CA GLY A 418 15.84 -6.48 25.89
C GLY A 418 16.39 -5.56 24.81
N LEU A 419 16.93 -6.03 23.68
CA LEU A 419 17.75 -5.14 22.87
C LEU A 419 17.28 -4.80 21.44
N VAL A 420 16.29 -5.47 20.86
CA VAL A 420 15.72 -5.01 19.59
C VAL A 420 14.23 -5.37 19.52
N ARG A 421 13.39 -4.61 20.21
CA ARG A 421 11.98 -4.51 19.84
C ARG A 421 11.79 -3.21 19.09
N SER A 422 11.53 -3.26 17.78
CA SER A 422 10.95 -2.12 17.10
C SER A 422 9.63 -1.77 17.80
N ALA A 423 9.32 -0.50 17.96
CA ALA A 423 8.13 -0.01 18.67
C ALA A 423 6.79 -0.62 18.14
N ALA A 424 6.80 -1.24 16.96
CA ALA A 424 5.68 -1.95 16.37
C ALA A 424 5.44 -3.34 16.97
N SER A 425 6.51 -4.07 17.40
CA SER A 425 6.38 -5.42 17.96
C SER A 425 5.97 -5.42 19.44
N ALA A 426 6.26 -4.35 20.18
CA ALA A 426 5.98 -4.28 21.61
C ALA A 426 4.50 -4.15 21.99
N ARG A 427 3.63 -3.80 21.04
CA ARG A 427 2.18 -3.66 21.27
C ARG A 427 1.35 -4.93 21.00
N ALA A 428 1.91 -5.92 20.31
CA ALA A 428 1.17 -7.14 19.93
C ALA A 428 1.13 -8.22 21.02
N GLU A 429 1.98 -8.14 22.06
CA GLU A 429 2.11 -9.23 23.08
C GLU A 429 1.29 -9.03 24.36
N VAL A 430 0.54 -7.94 24.50
CA VAL A 430 -0.22 -7.68 25.76
C VAL A 430 -1.59 -8.36 25.80
N LEU A 431 -2.06 -8.98 24.72
CA LEU A 431 -3.41 -9.55 24.66
C LEU A 431 -3.44 -10.98 24.05
N SER A 432 -2.80 -11.94 24.70
CA SER A 432 -3.09 -13.35 24.43
C SER A 432 -3.18 -14.10 25.75
N PRO A 433 -4.35 -14.65 26.15
CA PRO A 433 -4.43 -15.52 27.30
C PRO A 433 -3.81 -16.87 26.97
N SER A 434 -2.79 -17.26 27.71
CA SER A 434 -2.15 -18.56 27.63
C SER A 434 -3.12 -19.66 28.07
N ALA A 435 -3.53 -20.51 27.14
CA ALA A 435 -4.11 -21.80 27.47
C ALA A 435 -2.97 -22.77 27.79
N SER A 436 -2.76 -23.06 29.05
CA SER A 436 -1.87 -24.14 29.49
C SER A 436 -2.64 -25.46 29.45
N GLU A 437 -2.29 -26.36 28.54
CA GLU A 437 -2.66 -27.77 28.62
C GLU A 437 -1.86 -28.46 29.70
N ALA A 438 -2.59 -29.00 30.68
CA ALA A 438 -2.05 -29.93 31.66
C ALA A 438 -2.33 -31.37 31.24
N ALA A 439 -1.28 -32.10 30.95
CA ALA A 439 -1.33 -33.54 30.75
C ALA A 439 -1.44 -34.31 32.06
N GLY A 440 -2.40 -35.18 32.11
CA GLY A 440 -2.46 -36.51 32.63
C GLY A 440 -2.00 -36.84 34.06
N GLY A 441 -2.89 -37.38 34.87
CA GLY A 441 -2.57 -38.12 36.08
C GLY A 441 -3.80 -38.65 36.80
N ARG A 442 -4.02 -39.93 36.66
CA ARG A 442 -5.10 -40.76 37.19
C ARG A 442 -5.23 -40.75 38.72
N ARG A 443 -6.48 -40.91 39.18
CA ARG A 443 -7.01 -41.80 40.21
C ARG A 443 -7.55 -41.22 41.52
N ARG A 444 -8.81 -41.58 41.68
CA ARG A 444 -9.56 -42.11 42.85
C ARG A 444 -10.27 -41.18 43.83
N ARG A 445 -11.60 -41.25 43.69
CA ARG A 445 -12.60 -41.70 44.70
C ARG A 445 -12.76 -40.92 46.03
N GLY A 446 -13.96 -40.41 46.21
CA GLY A 446 -14.67 -40.54 47.47
C GLY A 446 -14.97 -39.25 48.22
N GLY A 447 -16.26 -39.01 48.49
CA GLY A 447 -16.68 -38.41 49.73
C GLY A 447 -17.35 -37.03 49.69
N ARG A 448 -18.61 -37.00 49.49
CA ARG A 448 -19.72 -36.47 50.32
C ARG A 448 -19.41 -35.33 51.30
N GLY A 449 -20.12 -34.20 51.13
CA GLY A 449 -20.75 -33.53 52.25
C GLY A 449 -20.12 -32.20 52.69
N GLY A 450 -20.94 -31.19 52.78
CA GLY A 450 -20.70 -30.14 53.75
C GLY A 450 -20.83 -28.71 53.25
N ARG A 451 -21.94 -28.10 53.62
CA ARG A 451 -22.23 -26.65 53.61
C ARG A 451 -21.20 -25.88 54.46
N GLY A 452 -20.86 -24.66 54.04
CA GLY A 452 -20.22 -23.71 54.94
C GLY A 452 -19.87 -22.42 54.23
N ALA A 453 -20.57 -21.36 54.62
CA ALA A 453 -20.23 -19.97 54.30
C ALA A 453 -18.89 -19.57 54.99
N GLY A 454 -18.11 -18.70 54.40
CA GLY A 454 -16.98 -18.12 55.08
C GLY A 454 -16.09 -17.29 54.14
N GLU A 455 -16.17 -15.99 54.35
CA GLU A 455 -15.11 -14.99 54.31
C GLU A 455 -13.96 -15.07 53.31
N ALA A 456 -13.79 -13.97 52.60
CA ALA A 456 -12.61 -13.60 51.83
C ALA A 456 -11.43 -13.26 52.76
N PRO A 457 -10.21 -13.62 52.44
CA PRO A 457 -9.04 -12.98 53.03
C PRO A 457 -8.41 -11.95 52.11
N ASP A 458 -8.05 -10.84 52.77
CA ASP A 458 -7.27 -9.69 52.33
C ASP A 458 -5.97 -10.05 51.60
N LEU A 459 -5.66 -9.32 50.56
CA LEU A 459 -4.34 -9.22 49.93
C LEU A 459 -3.57 -8.05 50.54
N PRO A 460 -2.29 -8.22 50.89
CA PRO A 460 -1.49 -7.13 51.42
C PRO A 460 -1.02 -6.16 50.35
N SER A 461 -1.25 -4.88 50.63
CA SER A 461 -0.65 -3.73 49.95
C SER A 461 0.84 -3.61 50.33
N PHE A 462 1.71 -3.49 49.31
CA PHE A 462 3.08 -3.06 49.52
C PHE A 462 3.21 -1.56 49.35
N ASP A 463 3.36 -0.87 50.46
CA ASP A 463 3.86 0.49 50.52
C ASP A 463 5.37 0.53 50.23
N VAL A 464 5.77 1.35 49.29
CA VAL A 464 7.17 1.78 49.14
C VAL A 464 7.25 3.26 49.46
N ALA A 465 7.64 3.55 50.68
CA ALA A 465 8.02 4.87 51.10
C ALA A 465 9.43 5.20 50.59
N ALA A 466 9.60 6.32 49.92
CA ALA A 466 10.89 6.96 49.74
C ALA A 466 10.77 8.45 50.11
N ALA A 467 11.53 8.84 51.10
CA ALA A 467 11.59 10.14 51.71
C ALA A 467 12.22 11.20 50.81
N ALA A 468 11.67 12.40 50.81
CA ALA A 468 12.34 13.64 50.42
C ALA A 468 12.18 14.68 51.55
N PRO A 469 13.20 15.51 51.84
CA PRO A 469 13.06 16.58 52.83
C PRO A 469 12.45 17.82 52.19
N GLY A 470 11.55 18.45 52.96
CA GLY A 470 10.76 19.59 52.57
C GLY A 470 11.49 20.93 52.60
N VAL A 471 10.93 21.89 51.87
CA VAL A 471 10.96 23.32 52.17
C VAL A 471 9.56 23.87 51.91
N SER A 472 8.95 24.39 52.94
CA SER A 472 7.69 25.14 52.93
C SER A 472 7.91 26.57 52.45
N VAL A 473 7.05 27.12 51.61
CA VAL A 473 6.71 28.56 51.61
C VAL A 473 5.26 28.76 51.12
N ASP A 474 4.62 29.72 51.80
CA ASP A 474 3.23 30.08 51.82
C ASP A 474 2.56 30.46 50.51
N ALA A 475 1.26 30.29 50.55
CA ALA A 475 0.28 30.68 49.55
C ALA A 475 0.04 32.21 49.49
N ALA A 476 -0.05 32.73 48.25
CA ALA A 476 -0.84 33.93 47.96
C ALA A 476 -1.48 33.81 46.57
N MET A 477 -2.79 33.87 46.57
CA MET A 477 -3.68 33.89 45.37
C MET A 477 -3.57 35.23 44.65
N ALA A 478 -3.45 35.20 43.28
CA ALA A 478 -3.98 36.22 42.36
C ALA A 478 -3.79 35.80 40.90
N PRO A 479 -4.43 36.42 39.88
CA PRO A 479 -5.29 35.73 38.95
C PRO A 479 -4.60 35.44 37.58
N ALA A 480 -5.29 34.60 36.80
CA ALA A 480 -4.95 34.14 35.46
C ALA A 480 -4.55 35.28 34.50
N GLY A 481 -3.31 35.25 34.02
CA GLY A 481 -2.80 36.02 32.90
C GLY A 481 -2.15 35.09 31.90
N GLU A 482 -2.65 35.14 30.64
CA GLU A 482 -2.11 34.43 29.50
C GLU A 482 -0.60 34.66 29.33
N VAL A 483 0.18 33.59 29.34
CA VAL A 483 1.60 33.64 29.01
C VAL A 483 1.75 33.23 27.52
N PRO A 484 2.21 34.14 26.63
CA PRO A 484 2.53 33.74 25.26
C PRO A 484 3.84 32.93 25.31
N SER A 485 3.79 31.68 24.82
CA SER A 485 4.99 30.86 24.62
C SER A 485 5.87 31.50 23.53
N ARG A 486 6.91 32.21 23.96
CA ARG A 486 8.03 32.60 23.09
C ARG A 486 8.83 31.32 22.78
N ARG A 487 8.90 30.95 21.51
CA ARG A 487 9.93 30.01 21.05
C ARG A 487 11.31 30.63 21.37
N PRO A 488 12.25 29.87 21.88
CA PRO A 488 13.61 30.38 22.11
C PRO A 488 14.19 30.81 20.76
N GLU A 489 14.90 31.95 20.77
CA GLU A 489 15.60 32.45 19.59
C GLU A 489 16.75 31.48 19.24
N PRO A 490 17.03 31.25 17.93
CA PRO A 490 18.13 30.37 17.54
C PRO A 490 19.49 30.93 17.98
N GLU A 491 20.31 30.08 18.57
CA GLU A 491 21.67 30.39 18.95
C GLU A 491 22.59 30.28 17.74
N LEU A 492 23.24 31.39 17.37
CA LEU A 492 24.15 31.46 16.23
C LEU A 492 25.59 31.23 16.68
N VAL A 493 26.26 30.24 16.10
CA VAL A 493 27.64 29.89 16.41
C VAL A 493 28.49 29.87 15.16
N ALA A 494 29.67 30.52 15.20
CA ALA A 494 30.68 30.51 14.17
C ALA A 494 31.66 29.36 14.37
N VAL A 495 31.91 28.55 13.33
CA VAL A 495 32.86 27.44 13.37
C VAL A 495 33.97 27.70 12.35
N PRO A 496 35.23 27.88 12.77
CA PRO A 496 36.32 28.03 11.83
C PRO A 496 36.62 26.70 11.13
N MET A 497 36.62 26.69 9.80
CA MET A 497 36.94 25.53 8.97
C MET A 497 37.76 25.96 7.77
N ASP A 498 38.72 25.14 7.38
CA ASP A 498 39.38 25.26 6.08
C ASP A 498 38.54 24.60 4.94
N ALA A 499 38.94 24.83 3.69
CA ALA A 499 38.20 24.34 2.53
C ALA A 499 38.14 22.81 2.46
N ASP A 500 39.17 22.11 2.93
CA ASP A 500 39.25 20.65 2.92
C ASP A 500 38.35 20.06 4.04
N GLN A 501 38.33 20.69 5.20
CA GLN A 501 37.44 20.31 6.30
C GLN A 501 35.96 20.55 5.92
N GLU A 502 35.64 21.66 5.26
CA GLU A 502 34.28 21.95 4.79
C GLU A 502 33.82 20.89 3.80
N LEU A 503 34.71 20.46 2.90
CA LEU A 503 34.42 19.42 1.91
C LEU A 503 34.18 18.05 2.58
N VAL A 504 35.04 17.65 3.54
CA VAL A 504 34.94 16.38 4.25
C VAL A 504 33.67 16.33 5.10
N TYR A 505 33.37 17.39 5.87
CA TYR A 505 32.17 17.46 6.68
C TYR A 505 30.90 17.47 5.84
N GLY A 506 30.93 18.17 4.68
CA GLY A 506 29.83 18.16 3.71
C GLY A 506 29.58 16.76 3.11
N TRP A 507 30.63 16.02 2.77
CA TRP A 507 30.53 14.66 2.23
C TRP A 507 30.02 13.66 3.26
N LEU A 508 30.43 13.79 4.52
CA LEU A 508 30.00 12.90 5.61
C LEU A 508 28.65 13.30 6.22
N GLY A 509 28.08 14.43 5.79
CA GLY A 509 26.83 14.96 6.37
C GLY A 509 26.94 15.30 7.85
N LEU A 510 28.15 15.62 8.34
CA LEU A 510 28.42 15.95 9.74
C LEU A 510 28.16 17.42 10.02
N ASN A 511 27.60 17.70 11.22
CA ASN A 511 27.39 19.08 11.65
C ASN A 511 28.73 19.74 12.05
N PRO A 512 29.11 20.89 11.45
CA PRO A 512 30.33 21.61 11.81
C PRO A 512 30.47 21.96 13.30
N ALA A 513 29.38 22.04 14.05
CA ALA A 513 29.40 22.24 15.49
C ALA A 513 30.20 21.19 16.26
N LEU A 514 30.47 20.02 15.66
CA LEU A 514 31.30 18.97 16.28
C LEU A 514 32.77 19.35 16.42
N LEU A 515 33.21 20.41 15.74
CA LEU A 515 34.60 20.97 15.92
C LEU A 515 34.74 21.87 17.13
N LEU A 516 33.65 22.18 17.80
CA LEU A 516 33.69 23.03 18.99
C LEU A 516 33.88 22.20 20.28
N GLU A 517 34.75 22.61 21.16
CA GLU A 517 34.91 22.02 22.48
C GLU A 517 34.60 23.08 23.58
N PRO A 518 33.53 22.90 24.39
CA PRO A 518 32.56 21.81 24.39
C PRO A 518 31.52 21.93 23.28
N VAL A 519 31.01 20.78 22.79
CA VAL A 519 29.96 20.77 21.79
C VAL A 519 28.68 21.39 22.37
N PRO A 520 28.09 22.43 21.75
CA PRO A 520 26.89 23.06 22.26
C PRO A 520 25.68 22.09 22.18
N SER A 521 24.94 21.97 23.27
CA SER A 521 23.80 21.05 23.41
C SER A 521 22.43 21.70 23.16
N ALA A 522 22.35 22.76 22.36
CA ALA A 522 21.12 23.48 22.14
C ALA A 522 20.32 22.88 20.96
N ASP A 523 19.05 22.55 21.19
CA ASP A 523 18.11 22.07 20.18
C ASP A 523 17.79 23.09 19.05
N ASN A 524 18.33 24.29 19.13
CA ASN A 524 18.04 25.44 18.27
C ASN A 524 19.30 26.12 17.74
N LEU A 525 20.35 25.33 17.48
CA LEU A 525 21.67 25.83 17.08
C LEU A 525 21.70 26.09 15.55
N MET A 526 22.10 27.31 15.16
CA MET A 526 22.42 27.69 13.79
C MET A 526 23.91 27.89 13.62
N VAL A 527 24.56 27.04 12.83
CA VAL A 527 26.00 27.06 12.60
C VAL A 527 26.32 27.86 11.34
N ARG A 528 27.36 28.71 11.41
CA ARG A 528 27.97 29.37 10.25
C ARG A 528 29.45 29.00 10.19
N VAL A 529 29.87 28.55 9.01
CA VAL A 529 31.28 28.26 8.72
C VAL A 529 32.02 29.56 8.43
N VAL A 530 33.22 29.73 9.03
CA VAL A 530 34.10 30.89 8.85
C VAL A 530 35.41 30.37 8.27
N ARG A 531 35.81 30.85 7.11
CA ARG A 531 37.03 30.44 6.43
C ARG A 531 38.23 31.24 6.91
N PRO A 532 39.46 30.73 6.78
CA PRO A 532 40.67 31.45 7.15
C PRO A 532 40.76 32.79 6.39
N GLY A 533 40.79 33.89 7.16
CA GLY A 533 40.83 35.27 6.63
C GLY A 533 39.49 36.01 6.61
N GLU A 534 38.39 35.36 6.99
CA GLU A 534 37.09 35.99 7.15
C GLU A 534 36.85 36.44 8.58
N ASP A 535 36.11 37.53 8.76
CA ASP A 535 35.75 38.04 10.08
C ASP A 535 34.50 37.33 10.61
N ALA A 536 34.67 36.58 11.68
CA ALA A 536 33.61 35.78 12.30
C ALA A 536 32.48 36.65 12.87
N GLU A 537 32.77 37.84 13.38
CA GLU A 537 31.76 38.75 13.93
C GLU A 537 30.88 39.33 12.81
N ALA A 538 31.49 39.70 11.67
CA ALA A 538 30.77 40.21 10.51
C ALA A 538 29.81 39.18 9.93
N ILE A 539 30.21 37.90 9.82
CA ILE A 539 29.38 36.79 9.32
C ILE A 539 28.22 36.50 10.27
N LEU A 540 28.45 36.53 11.58
CA LEU A 540 27.37 36.33 12.55
C LEU A 540 26.37 37.50 12.55
N GLU A 541 26.84 38.73 12.36
CA GLU A 541 25.98 39.92 12.30
C GLU A 541 25.12 39.89 11.04
N GLU A 542 25.68 39.51 9.87
CA GLU A 542 24.93 39.31 8.64
C GLU A 542 23.86 38.21 8.80
N ALA A 543 24.19 37.08 9.44
CA ALA A 543 23.25 36.02 9.75
C ALA A 543 22.12 36.47 10.68
N ARG A 544 22.40 37.32 11.69
CA ARG A 544 21.36 37.93 12.54
C ARG A 544 20.44 38.86 11.76
N GLN A 545 20.99 39.67 10.85
CA GLN A 545 20.18 40.54 9.98
C GLN A 545 19.29 39.74 9.05
N GLN A 546 19.77 38.65 8.46
CA GLN A 546 18.98 37.76 7.61
C GLN A 546 17.81 37.11 8.39
N LEU A 547 18.05 36.69 9.64
CA LEU A 547 16.99 36.14 10.50
C LEU A 547 15.96 37.20 10.92
N ALA A 548 16.37 38.44 11.13
CA ALA A 548 15.46 39.55 11.46
C ALA A 548 14.52 39.91 10.27
N VAL A 549 15.00 39.75 9.03
CA VAL A 549 14.22 40.04 7.80
C VAL A 549 13.22 38.91 7.46
N THR A 550 13.54 37.64 7.82
CA THR A 550 12.71 36.47 7.51
C THR A 550 11.68 36.12 8.57
N GLY A 551 11.61 36.84 9.69
CA GLY A 551 10.61 36.65 10.75
C GLY A 551 9.17 36.88 10.29
N PRO A 552 8.17 36.13 10.83
CA PRO A 552 6.79 36.16 10.31
C PRO A 552 6.16 37.53 10.54
N ARG A 553 5.84 38.20 9.43
CA ARG A 553 5.06 39.45 9.43
C ARG A 553 3.68 39.20 10.05
N ARG A 554 3.41 39.77 11.23
CA ARG A 554 2.09 39.85 11.88
C ARG A 554 1.11 40.55 10.91
N ARG A 555 0.13 39.80 10.39
CA ARG A 555 -1.06 40.37 9.75
C ARG A 555 -1.90 41.09 10.84
N ARG A 556 -1.83 42.41 10.85
CA ARG A 556 -2.77 43.28 11.55
C ARG A 556 -4.13 43.18 10.85
N ARG A 557 -5.13 42.63 11.53
CA ARG A 557 -6.55 42.79 11.16
C ARG A 557 -6.92 44.28 11.30
N GLY A 558 -7.13 44.95 10.19
CA GLY A 558 -7.73 46.27 10.09
C GLY A 558 -9.04 46.16 9.31
N ARG A 559 -10.06 46.68 9.91
CA ARG A 559 -11.45 46.75 9.47
C ARG A 559 -11.63 47.92 8.51
N GLY A 560 -12.28 47.70 7.37
CA GLY A 560 -13.13 48.67 6.65
C GLY A 560 -12.46 49.68 5.77
N GLY A 561 -12.95 49.81 4.54
CA GLY A 561 -12.82 50.96 3.67
C GLY A 561 -12.57 50.62 2.20
N SER A 562 -13.62 50.79 1.40
CA SER A 562 -13.65 50.80 -0.07
C SER A 562 -12.75 51.89 -0.65
N GLY A 563 -12.14 51.63 -1.81
CA GLY A 563 -11.49 52.67 -2.61
C GLY A 563 -10.60 52.08 -3.70
N ASP A 564 -11.04 52.29 -4.94
CA ASP A 564 -10.32 52.05 -6.19
C ASP A 564 -8.97 52.71 -6.23
N ALA A 565 -7.94 52.03 -6.78
CA ALA A 565 -6.88 52.64 -7.58
C ALA A 565 -5.99 51.58 -8.25
N VAL A 566 -6.11 51.44 -9.54
CA VAL A 566 -5.15 51.52 -10.65
C VAL A 566 -3.73 50.98 -10.42
N LEU A 567 -3.41 50.01 -11.28
CA LEU A 567 -2.14 49.42 -11.70
C LEU A 567 -0.91 50.36 -11.72
N ALA A 568 0.21 49.87 -11.20
CA ALA A 568 1.54 50.12 -11.73
C ALA A 568 2.48 48.97 -11.43
N SER A 569 3.00 48.31 -12.46
CA SER A 569 4.08 47.31 -12.40
C SER A 569 5.44 48.00 -12.34
N PRO A 570 6.43 47.46 -11.60
CA PRO A 570 7.82 47.89 -11.77
C PRO A 570 8.56 47.01 -12.79
N THR A 571 9.22 47.68 -13.70
CA THR A 571 10.16 47.28 -14.74
C THR A 571 11.34 46.45 -14.21
N ARG A 572 11.67 45.37 -14.93
CA ARG A 572 12.93 44.59 -14.81
C ARG A 572 14.01 45.27 -15.69
N PRO A 573 15.29 45.26 -15.26
CA PRO A 573 16.39 45.59 -16.17
C PRO A 573 16.89 44.36 -16.92
N GLY A 574 17.22 44.60 -18.16
CA GLY A 574 17.86 43.94 -19.25
C GLY A 574 18.43 42.51 -19.12
N ALA A 575 17.93 41.65 -19.99
CA ALA A 575 18.57 40.36 -20.32
C ALA A 575 19.27 40.51 -21.68
N ALA A 576 20.51 40.01 -21.72
CA ALA A 576 21.34 39.95 -22.92
C ALA A 576 20.80 38.93 -23.92
N GLU A 577 20.98 39.23 -25.20
CA GLU A 577 20.59 38.46 -26.38
C GLU A 577 21.20 37.03 -26.38
N ALA A 578 20.36 36.02 -26.67
CA ALA A 578 20.76 34.70 -27.09
C ALA A 578 20.55 34.52 -28.60
N PRO A 579 21.39 33.75 -29.29
CA PRO A 579 21.37 33.67 -30.76
C PRO A 579 20.24 32.78 -31.29
N MET A 580 19.76 33.16 -32.49
CA MET A 580 18.70 32.57 -33.29
C MET A 580 18.90 31.09 -33.56
N ALA A 581 17.88 30.27 -33.28
CA ALA A 581 17.77 28.90 -33.73
C ALA A 581 17.36 28.83 -35.20
N VAL A 582 18.14 28.07 -35.98
CA VAL A 582 17.90 27.71 -37.38
C VAL A 582 16.79 26.67 -37.45
N GLN A 583 15.73 26.93 -38.22
CA GLN A 583 14.67 25.98 -38.55
C GLN A 583 15.18 24.91 -39.54
N PRO A 584 14.78 23.63 -39.37
CA PRO A 584 15.06 22.60 -40.37
C PRO A 584 14.08 22.70 -41.55
N PRO A 585 14.50 22.31 -42.79
CA PRO A 585 13.68 22.40 -43.99
C PRO A 585 12.60 21.30 -44.04
N LEU A 586 11.46 21.64 -44.64
CA LEU A 586 10.30 20.79 -44.93
C LEU A 586 10.66 19.64 -45.91
N PRO A 587 10.05 18.45 -45.82
CA PRO A 587 10.30 17.40 -46.79
C PRO A 587 9.60 17.67 -48.13
N VAL A 588 10.36 17.49 -49.19
CA VAL A 588 9.92 17.50 -50.59
C VAL A 588 9.18 16.20 -50.89
N THR A 589 7.94 16.29 -51.35
CA THR A 589 7.19 15.22 -51.97
C THR A 589 7.78 14.96 -53.37
N VAL A 590 8.15 13.71 -53.65
CA VAL A 590 8.39 13.19 -55.01
C VAL A 590 7.37 12.07 -55.24
N GLU A 591 6.78 12.12 -56.44
CA GLU A 591 5.70 11.38 -57.08
C GLU A 591 5.54 9.87 -56.69
#